data_f94ce1cb7f8924d74538c603d89f487a
#
_entry.id   f94ce1cb7f8924d74538c603d89f487a
#
_cell.length_a   1.000
_cell.length_b   1.000
_cell.length_c   1.000
_cell.angle_alpha   90.00
_cell.angle_beta   90.00
_cell.angle_gamma   90.00
#
_symmetry.space_group_name_H-M   'P 1'
#
loop_
_entity.id
_entity.type
_entity.pdbx_description
1 polymer ?
#
loop_
_entity_poly.entity_id
_entity_poly.type
_entity_poly.pdbx_seq_one_letter_code
_entity_poly.pdbx_strand_id
1 'polypeptide(L)'
;MIFIIGCNLPIEDEKYIAPPRFVEKSFSDSKIELGIDAEHRLKHGIQLMWYSDENSEIDYYLIFRGNGETISDMSFENIGEVGQNDLFSFDTLFLDTTAHLHVKYYYYIEAFDIKGHSSNSSDTVTYTLNNSPLAISPINAVADSFPIFQWIDNVTDFEYTSEFVIRIEKIEANTFSQVWTSRFYNNWFGFENYTPISFQYFPATSSWGETNNYLHVNAPSNTITCFGLNTSMQEGTYRWKIKSISQVNNQSGIDEASGESPWQYFYISF
;
A
#
# COMPACT_ATOMS: atom_id res chain seq x y z
N MET A 1 14.29 69.57 16.77
CA MET A 1 14.45 68.28 17.47
C MET A 1 13.37 67.37 16.98
N ILE A 2 13.68 66.46 16.01
CA ILE A 2 12.72 65.59 15.41
C ILE A 2 12.85 64.24 16.13
N PHE A 3 11.82 63.79 16.84
CA PHE A 3 11.73 62.49 17.44
C PHE A 3 11.24 61.52 16.36
N ILE A 4 12.11 60.64 15.87
CA ILE A 4 11.71 59.49 15.08
C ILE A 4 11.26 58.41 16.08
N ILE A 5 9.95 58.21 16.19
CA ILE A 5 9.38 57.08 16.91
C ILE A 5 9.51 55.88 15.94
N GLY A 6 10.52 55.04 16.16
CA GLY A 6 10.62 53.76 15.49
C GLY A 6 9.48 52.88 15.97
N CYS A 7 8.53 52.55 15.10
CA CYS A 7 7.58 51.50 15.31
C CYS A 7 8.33 50.17 15.22
N ASN A 8 8.73 49.60 16.35
CA ASN A 8 9.08 48.19 16.41
C ASN A 8 7.77 47.40 16.24
N LEU A 9 7.47 47.01 15.02
CA LEU A 9 6.50 45.96 14.81
C LEU A 9 7.02 44.68 15.53
N PRO A 10 6.19 43.98 16.29
CA PRO A 10 6.60 42.71 16.84
C PRO A 10 7.02 41.81 15.67
N ILE A 11 8.26 41.34 15.72
CA ILE A 11 8.67 40.22 14.86
C ILE A 11 7.80 39.05 15.34
N GLU A 12 6.78 38.67 14.56
CA GLU A 12 6.12 37.39 14.79
C GLU A 12 7.21 36.35 14.68
N ASP A 13 7.46 35.62 15.75
CA ASP A 13 8.32 34.44 15.70
C ASP A 13 7.75 33.51 14.60
N GLU A 14 8.52 33.29 13.54
CA GLU A 14 8.14 32.32 12.51
C GLU A 14 7.95 30.98 13.22
N LYS A 15 6.69 30.57 13.31
CA LYS A 15 6.36 29.27 13.91
C LYS A 15 6.96 28.17 13.03
N TYR A 16 7.90 27.42 13.60
CA TYR A 16 8.50 26.28 12.90
C TYR A 16 7.45 25.18 12.70
N ILE A 17 7.21 24.78 11.45
CA ILE A 17 6.40 23.64 11.07
C ILE A 17 7.37 22.52 10.70
N ALA A 18 7.28 21.39 11.42
CA ALA A 18 8.10 20.24 11.12
C ALA A 18 7.72 19.63 9.74
N PRO A 19 8.70 19.19 8.92
CA PRO A 19 8.40 18.53 7.67
C PRO A 19 7.63 17.23 7.94
N PRO A 20 6.63 16.90 7.08
CA PRO A 20 5.93 15.63 7.16
C PRO A 20 6.91 14.45 7.05
N ARG A 21 6.59 13.33 7.68
CA ARG A 21 7.38 12.12 7.62
C ARG A 21 6.54 10.97 7.10
N PHE A 22 6.95 10.36 6.00
CA PHE A 22 6.27 9.17 5.49
C PHE A 22 6.27 8.04 6.51
N VAL A 23 5.17 7.28 6.52
CA VAL A 23 5.11 6.02 7.23
C VAL A 23 6.01 5.02 6.50
N GLU A 24 6.84 4.31 7.24
CA GLU A 24 7.69 3.27 6.66
C GLU A 24 6.85 2.19 5.98
N LYS A 25 7.26 1.79 4.78
CA LYS A 25 6.58 0.72 4.06
C LYS A 25 6.73 -0.59 4.83
N SER A 26 5.61 -1.24 5.09
CA SER A 26 5.59 -2.57 5.66
C SER A 26 5.91 -3.65 4.61
N PHE A 27 6.30 -4.85 5.07
CA PHE A 27 6.35 -6.01 4.18
C PHE A 27 4.95 -6.31 3.64
N SER A 28 4.85 -6.75 2.40
CA SER A 28 3.56 -7.03 1.74
C SER A 28 2.78 -8.19 2.37
N ASP A 29 3.42 -9.05 3.16
CA ASP A 29 2.79 -10.09 3.95
C ASP A 29 2.52 -9.70 5.42
N SER A 30 2.76 -8.46 5.79
CA SER A 30 2.42 -7.92 7.13
C SER A 30 0.91 -7.94 7.35
N LYS A 31 0.49 -8.02 8.61
CA LYS A 31 -0.93 -8.00 8.97
C LYS A 31 -1.64 -6.72 8.49
N ILE A 32 -0.95 -5.59 8.51
CA ILE A 32 -1.43 -4.29 8.06
C ILE A 32 -0.43 -3.76 7.04
N GLU A 33 -0.92 -3.35 5.88
CA GLU A 33 -0.12 -2.68 4.86
C GLU A 33 -0.01 -1.19 5.20
N LEU A 34 1.22 -0.71 5.33
CA LEU A 34 1.52 0.67 5.69
C LEU A 34 2.51 1.28 4.70
N GLY A 35 2.53 2.61 4.66
CA GLY A 35 3.48 3.38 3.87
C GLY A 35 3.06 3.53 2.41
N ILE A 36 4.06 3.66 1.53
CA ILE A 36 3.81 3.75 0.08
C ILE A 36 3.54 2.37 -0.51
N ASP A 37 2.45 2.21 -1.27
CA ASP A 37 2.08 0.92 -1.84
C ASP A 37 1.13 1.06 -3.05
N ALA A 38 1.04 -0.01 -3.88
CA ALA A 38 -0.07 -0.16 -4.79
C ALA A 38 -1.36 -0.45 -3.99
N GLU A 39 -2.44 0.22 -4.32
CA GLU A 39 -3.74 0.01 -3.68
C GLU A 39 -4.85 0.06 -4.73
N HIS A 40 -5.86 -0.78 -4.58
CA HIS A 40 -7.03 -0.79 -5.42
C HIS A 40 -8.31 -0.61 -4.60
N ARG A 41 -8.73 0.64 -4.41
CA ARG A 41 -10.03 0.97 -3.77
C ARG A 41 -11.14 1.05 -4.83
N LEU A 42 -11.47 2.28 -5.27
CA LEU A 42 -12.36 2.51 -6.41
C LEU A 42 -11.59 2.52 -7.74
N LYS A 43 -10.32 2.89 -7.68
CA LYS A 43 -9.36 2.87 -8.79
C LYS A 43 -8.04 2.33 -8.29
N HIS A 44 -7.28 1.74 -9.20
CA HIS A 44 -5.90 1.35 -8.96
C HIS A 44 -5.01 2.59 -8.91
N GLY A 45 -4.08 2.65 -7.95
CA GLY A 45 -3.22 3.81 -7.76
C GLY A 45 -2.09 3.53 -6.77
N ILE A 46 -1.30 4.57 -6.51
CA ILE A 46 -0.23 4.54 -5.50
C ILE A 46 -0.75 5.22 -4.25
N GLN A 47 -0.83 4.48 -3.16
CA GLN A 47 -1.17 4.99 -1.84
C GLN A 47 0.06 5.58 -1.17
N LEU A 48 -0.11 6.75 -0.58
CA LEU A 48 0.87 7.43 0.26
C LEU A 48 0.30 7.56 1.67
N MET A 49 1.12 7.26 2.68
CA MET A 49 0.76 7.45 4.09
C MET A 49 1.88 8.21 4.80
N TRP A 50 1.51 9.15 5.68
CA TRP A 50 2.47 9.91 6.48
C TRP A 50 1.93 10.15 7.89
N TYR A 51 2.82 10.49 8.80
CA TYR A 51 2.44 10.82 10.17
C TYR A 51 1.93 12.26 10.24
N SER A 52 0.79 12.44 10.88
CA SER A 52 0.30 13.75 11.29
C SER A 52 1.17 14.29 12.43
N ASP A 53 1.51 15.57 12.41
CA ASP A 53 2.09 16.23 13.57
C ASP A 53 0.97 16.75 14.48
N GLU A 54 0.70 15.99 15.57
CA GLU A 54 -0.35 16.31 16.54
C GLU A 54 -0.11 17.64 17.28
N ASN A 55 1.13 18.17 17.26
CA ASN A 55 1.52 19.39 17.97
C ASN A 55 1.45 20.64 17.09
N SER A 56 1.22 20.52 15.79
CA SER A 56 1.20 21.64 14.86
C SER A 56 -0.23 21.98 14.42
N GLU A 57 -0.47 23.27 14.20
CA GLU A 57 -1.73 23.78 13.64
C GLU A 57 -1.71 23.62 12.11
N ILE A 58 -1.51 22.40 11.63
CA ILE A 58 -1.52 22.09 10.21
C ILE A 58 -2.96 22.16 9.70
N ASP A 59 -3.15 22.86 8.61
CA ASP A 59 -4.43 23.00 7.93
C ASP A 59 -4.55 22.01 6.78
N TYR A 60 -3.50 21.88 5.97
CA TYR A 60 -3.46 20.95 4.84
C TYR A 60 -2.04 20.53 4.48
N TYR A 61 -1.98 19.50 3.64
CA TYR A 61 -0.76 18.99 3.03
C TYR A 61 -0.86 19.11 1.51
N LEU A 62 0.23 19.51 0.85
CA LEU A 62 0.38 19.42 -0.60
C LEU A 62 1.24 18.22 -0.94
N ILE A 63 0.78 17.43 -1.92
CA ILE A 63 1.45 16.25 -2.41
C ILE A 63 2.09 16.56 -3.76
N PHE A 64 3.39 16.35 -3.85
CA PHE A 64 4.17 16.58 -5.05
C PHE A 64 4.67 15.28 -5.64
N ARG A 65 4.59 15.16 -6.96
CA ARG A 65 5.03 14.01 -7.73
C ARG A 65 5.97 14.45 -8.85
N GLY A 66 7.07 13.71 -9.02
CA GLY A 66 7.96 13.83 -10.16
C GLY A 66 8.24 12.45 -10.77
N ASN A 67 8.67 12.44 -12.02
CA ASN A 67 9.18 11.27 -12.70
C ASN A 67 10.44 11.64 -13.49
N GLY A 68 11.41 10.72 -13.56
CA GLY A 68 12.67 10.95 -14.23
C GLY A 68 13.69 9.88 -13.87
N GLU A 69 14.83 9.89 -14.56
CA GLU A 69 15.91 8.94 -14.28
C GLU A 69 16.70 9.28 -13.00
N THR A 70 16.86 10.58 -12.74
CA THR A 70 17.55 11.08 -11.54
C THR A 70 16.75 12.19 -10.87
N ILE A 71 16.89 12.31 -9.53
CA ILE A 71 16.20 13.37 -8.74
C ILE A 71 16.61 14.77 -9.22
N SER A 72 17.85 14.97 -9.65
CA SER A 72 18.36 16.28 -10.11
C SER A 72 17.70 16.79 -11.38
N ASP A 73 17.15 15.91 -12.21
CA ASP A 73 16.59 16.22 -13.51
C ASP A 73 15.05 16.27 -13.49
N MET A 74 14.46 16.05 -12.30
CA MET A 74 13.02 16.01 -12.13
C MET A 74 12.40 17.37 -12.00
N SER A 75 11.23 17.51 -12.62
CA SER A 75 10.25 18.53 -12.29
C SER A 75 9.15 17.91 -11.45
N PHE A 76 8.90 18.46 -10.27
CA PHE A 76 7.80 18.04 -9.44
C PHE A 76 6.56 18.90 -9.69
N GLU A 77 5.42 18.26 -9.76
CA GLU A 77 4.11 18.89 -9.89
C GLU A 77 3.27 18.63 -8.63
N ASN A 78 2.48 19.59 -8.22
CA ASN A 78 1.47 19.37 -7.21
C ASN A 78 0.33 18.55 -7.82
N ILE A 79 0.07 17.36 -7.25
CA ILE A 79 -0.95 16.42 -7.73
C ILE A 79 -2.16 16.34 -6.81
N GLY A 80 -2.11 16.97 -5.64
CA GLY A 80 -3.23 16.94 -4.71
C GLY A 80 -2.99 17.69 -3.42
N GLU A 81 -4.09 17.89 -2.73
CA GLU A 81 -4.16 18.50 -1.42
C GLU A 81 -4.94 17.58 -0.48
N VAL A 82 -4.45 17.43 0.74
CA VAL A 82 -5.12 16.68 1.81
C VAL A 82 -5.21 17.58 3.02
N GLY A 83 -6.43 17.92 3.41
CA GLY A 83 -6.71 18.79 4.53
C GLY A 83 -7.51 18.11 5.63
N GLN A 84 -7.89 18.88 6.61
CA GLN A 84 -8.81 18.44 7.65
C GLN A 84 -10.23 18.37 7.06
N ASN A 85 -10.64 17.17 6.65
CA ASN A 85 -11.95 16.95 6.04
C ASN A 85 -13.10 16.92 7.06
N ASP A 86 -12.77 16.68 8.34
CA ASP A 86 -13.71 16.64 9.45
C ASP A 86 -13.17 17.38 10.66
N LEU A 87 -14.07 17.90 11.48
CA LEU A 87 -13.75 18.61 12.73
C LEU A 87 -12.93 17.77 13.74
N PHE A 88 -12.65 16.49 13.46
CA PHE A 88 -12.11 15.53 14.41
C PHE A 88 -10.93 14.68 13.93
N SER A 89 -10.52 14.76 12.66
CA SER A 89 -9.36 13.98 12.17
C SER A 89 -8.66 14.65 10.99
N PHE A 90 -7.32 14.57 11.00
CA PHE A 90 -6.52 14.82 9.80
C PHE A 90 -6.50 13.54 8.96
N ASP A 91 -6.77 13.70 7.68
CA ASP A 91 -6.51 12.64 6.71
C ASP A 91 -5.00 12.69 6.37
N THR A 92 -4.29 11.63 6.71
CA THR A 92 -2.85 11.47 6.41
C THR A 92 -2.62 10.40 5.37
N LEU A 93 -3.57 10.25 4.47
CA LEU A 93 -3.55 9.27 3.41
C LEU A 93 -3.95 9.93 2.10
N PHE A 94 -3.20 9.65 1.04
CA PHE A 94 -3.49 10.06 -0.32
C PHE A 94 -3.39 8.87 -1.27
N LEU A 95 -4.29 8.76 -2.23
CA LEU A 95 -4.25 7.76 -3.29
C LEU A 95 -4.07 8.46 -4.64
N ASP A 96 -2.88 8.33 -5.22
CA ASP A 96 -2.60 8.82 -6.57
C ASP A 96 -3.19 7.87 -7.62
N THR A 97 -4.40 8.17 -8.07
CA THR A 97 -5.09 7.41 -9.12
C THR A 97 -4.76 7.91 -10.53
N THR A 98 -3.83 8.85 -10.65
CA THR A 98 -3.35 9.41 -11.93
C THR A 98 -1.97 8.90 -12.32
N ALA A 99 -1.35 8.08 -11.45
CA ALA A 99 -0.10 7.41 -11.74
C ALA A 99 -0.25 6.50 -12.97
N HIS A 100 0.66 6.64 -13.94
CA HIS A 100 0.73 5.73 -15.07
C HIS A 100 1.43 4.44 -14.69
N LEU A 101 0.99 3.34 -15.28
CA LEU A 101 1.63 2.04 -15.11
C LEU A 101 3.07 2.07 -15.62
N HIS A 102 3.95 1.33 -14.94
CA HIS A 102 5.35 1.12 -15.33
C HIS A 102 6.23 2.38 -15.32
N VAL A 103 5.73 3.45 -14.70
CA VAL A 103 6.49 4.68 -14.49
C VAL A 103 6.95 4.75 -13.04
N LYS A 104 8.26 4.92 -12.82
CA LYS A 104 8.81 5.17 -11.49
C LYS A 104 8.52 6.61 -11.10
N TYR A 105 7.75 6.78 -10.04
CA TYR A 105 7.43 8.08 -9.47
C TYR A 105 8.19 8.33 -8.18
N TYR A 106 8.39 9.61 -7.90
CA TYR A 106 8.99 10.15 -6.70
C TYR A 106 8.00 11.10 -6.06
N TYR A 107 7.83 11.01 -4.75
CA TYR A 107 6.86 11.82 -4.02
C TYR A 107 7.52 12.50 -2.83
N TYR A 108 7.13 13.75 -2.58
CA TYR A 108 7.35 14.43 -1.32
C TYR A 108 6.09 15.20 -0.91
N ILE A 109 6.03 15.62 0.35
CA ILE A 109 4.89 16.30 0.96
C ILE A 109 5.38 17.56 1.68
N GLU A 110 4.59 18.61 1.64
CA GLU A 110 4.76 19.82 2.42
C GLU A 110 3.50 20.08 3.27
N ALA A 111 3.68 20.48 4.51
CA ALA A 111 2.58 20.85 5.42
C ALA A 111 2.41 22.37 5.43
N PHE A 112 1.16 22.82 5.56
CA PHE A 112 0.80 24.23 5.63
C PHE A 112 -0.07 24.50 6.85
N ASP A 113 0.17 25.64 7.52
CA ASP A 113 -0.70 26.11 8.60
C ASP A 113 -1.85 26.98 8.06
N ILE A 114 -2.80 27.35 8.93
CA ILE A 114 -3.95 28.21 8.59
C ILE A 114 -3.56 29.63 8.13
N LYS A 115 -2.31 30.05 8.33
CA LYS A 115 -1.79 31.34 7.87
C LYS A 115 -1.09 31.23 6.52
N GLY A 116 -0.91 30.00 6.00
CA GLY A 116 -0.23 29.72 4.74
C GLY A 116 1.29 29.63 4.85
N HIS A 117 1.87 29.51 6.06
CA HIS A 117 3.28 29.17 6.21
C HIS A 117 3.49 27.69 5.87
N SER A 118 4.57 27.37 5.18
CA SER A 118 4.91 26.01 4.81
C SER A 118 6.01 25.41 5.67
N SER A 119 6.00 24.11 5.83
CA SER A 119 7.16 23.35 6.30
C SER A 119 8.22 23.24 5.19
N ASN A 120 9.40 22.73 5.56
CA ASN A 120 10.28 22.10 4.56
C ASN A 120 9.60 20.86 3.99
N SER A 121 10.04 20.44 2.79
CA SER A 121 9.58 19.18 2.18
C SER A 121 9.98 17.97 3.02
N SER A 122 9.16 16.93 3.00
CA SER A 122 9.52 15.61 3.54
C SER A 122 10.72 15.02 2.81
N ASP A 123 11.24 13.91 3.31
CA ASP A 123 12.06 13.01 2.50
C ASP A 123 11.28 12.55 1.27
N THR A 124 12.02 12.15 0.22
CA THR A 124 11.41 11.66 -1.02
C THR A 124 11.28 10.14 -0.97
N VAL A 125 10.08 9.63 -1.28
CA VAL A 125 9.82 8.19 -1.45
C VAL A 125 9.57 7.86 -2.92
N THR A 126 9.79 6.61 -3.31
CA THR A 126 9.63 6.16 -4.71
C THR A 126 8.75 4.93 -4.81
N TYR A 127 8.00 4.85 -5.90
CA TYR A 127 7.22 3.66 -6.22
C TYR A 127 6.91 3.56 -7.70
N THR A 128 6.69 2.31 -8.18
CA THR A 128 6.21 2.01 -9.52
C THR A 128 4.91 1.24 -9.45
N LEU A 129 3.88 1.72 -10.13
CA LEU A 129 2.59 1.05 -10.23
C LEU A 129 2.60 0.07 -11.40
N ASN A 130 2.34 -1.21 -11.13
CA ASN A 130 2.22 -2.25 -12.13
C ASN A 130 0.76 -2.55 -12.47
N ASN A 131 0.54 -3.40 -13.48
CA ASN A 131 -0.81 -3.87 -13.78
C ASN A 131 -1.42 -4.60 -12.59
N SER A 132 -2.72 -4.38 -12.40
CA SER A 132 -3.51 -5.10 -11.41
C SER A 132 -3.73 -6.54 -11.87
N PRO A 133 -3.41 -7.57 -11.06
CA PRO A 133 -3.80 -8.95 -11.36
C PRO A 133 -5.32 -9.06 -11.46
N LEU A 134 -5.81 -9.90 -12.37
CA LEU A 134 -7.23 -10.14 -12.55
C LEU A 134 -7.67 -11.34 -11.71
N ALA A 135 -8.32 -11.10 -10.59
CA ALA A 135 -8.93 -12.15 -9.77
C ALA A 135 -10.05 -12.86 -10.56
N ILE A 136 -10.10 -14.19 -10.48
CA ILE A 136 -11.07 -15.03 -11.22
C ILE A 136 -12.01 -15.76 -10.24
N SER A 137 -11.48 -16.41 -9.21
CA SER A 137 -12.24 -17.27 -8.31
C SER A 137 -11.56 -17.37 -6.93
N PRO A 138 -12.36 -17.45 -5.83
CA PRO A 138 -13.82 -17.35 -5.75
C PRO A 138 -14.31 -15.90 -5.80
N ILE A 139 -15.37 -15.60 -6.55
CA ILE A 139 -16.02 -14.28 -6.63
C ILE A 139 -17.51 -14.45 -6.45
N ASN A 140 -18.08 -13.89 -5.38
CA ASN A 140 -19.50 -13.98 -5.02
C ASN A 140 -20.01 -15.45 -5.04
N ALA A 141 -19.15 -16.38 -4.68
CA ALA A 141 -19.39 -17.82 -4.77
C ALA A 141 -19.25 -18.48 -3.40
N VAL A 142 -19.87 -19.63 -3.26
CA VAL A 142 -19.66 -20.52 -2.12
C VAL A 142 -18.40 -21.37 -2.42
N ALA A 143 -17.52 -21.45 -1.44
CA ALA A 143 -16.32 -22.29 -1.48
C ALA A 143 -16.33 -23.26 -0.30
N ASP A 144 -15.52 -24.30 -0.38
CA ASP A 144 -15.26 -25.20 0.74
C ASP A 144 -14.26 -24.59 1.75
N SER A 145 -13.97 -25.33 2.80
CA SER A 145 -13.06 -24.89 3.87
C SER A 145 -11.59 -24.76 3.46
N PHE A 146 -11.24 -25.18 2.24
CA PHE A 146 -9.92 -25.06 1.62
C PHE A 146 -10.04 -24.46 0.21
N PRO A 147 -10.47 -23.18 0.09
CA PRO A 147 -10.75 -22.55 -1.20
C PRO A 147 -9.52 -22.54 -2.12
N ILE A 148 -9.78 -22.64 -3.41
CA ILE A 148 -8.78 -22.43 -4.45
C ILE A 148 -8.94 -21.04 -5.01
N PHE A 149 -7.90 -20.21 -4.86
CA PHE A 149 -7.82 -18.88 -5.44
C PHE A 149 -7.26 -18.95 -6.85
N GLN A 150 -7.88 -18.25 -7.77
CA GLN A 150 -7.46 -18.21 -9.18
C GLN A 150 -7.40 -16.76 -9.65
N TRP A 151 -6.36 -16.44 -10.40
CA TRP A 151 -6.17 -15.13 -11.02
C TRP A 151 -5.37 -15.25 -12.31
N ILE A 152 -5.40 -14.20 -13.10
CA ILE A 152 -4.50 -14.00 -14.23
C ILE A 152 -3.49 -12.93 -13.84
N ASP A 153 -2.21 -13.21 -14.04
CA ASP A 153 -1.17 -12.20 -13.95
C ASP A 153 -1.24 -11.33 -15.20
N ASN A 154 -1.67 -10.09 -15.02
CA ASN A 154 -1.90 -9.15 -16.12
C ASN A 154 -0.62 -8.35 -16.44
N VAL A 155 0.51 -9.05 -16.55
CA VAL A 155 1.79 -8.44 -16.92
C VAL A 155 1.87 -8.19 -18.42
N THR A 156 2.53 -7.10 -18.78
CA THR A 156 2.92 -6.81 -20.15
C THR A 156 4.28 -7.45 -20.47
N ASP A 157 4.63 -7.57 -21.73
CA ASP A 157 5.84 -8.25 -22.23
C ASP A 157 7.17 -7.76 -21.63
N PHE A 158 7.16 -6.66 -20.88
CA PHE A 158 8.36 -6.03 -20.30
C PHE A 158 8.48 -6.21 -18.80
N GLU A 159 7.50 -6.82 -18.15
CA GLU A 159 7.50 -6.98 -16.71
C GLU A 159 7.29 -8.44 -16.32
N TYR A 160 8.13 -8.86 -15.41
CA TYR A 160 8.06 -10.18 -14.82
C TYR A 160 7.62 -10.06 -13.36
N THR A 161 6.47 -10.65 -13.05
CA THR A 161 6.06 -10.82 -11.65
C THR A 161 6.94 -11.89 -11.01
N SER A 162 7.72 -11.49 -10.01
CA SER A 162 8.59 -12.40 -9.25
C SER A 162 7.85 -13.10 -8.12
N GLU A 163 6.91 -12.43 -7.51
CA GLU A 163 6.21 -12.90 -6.32
C GLU A 163 4.75 -12.48 -6.33
N PHE A 164 3.93 -13.25 -5.60
CA PHE A 164 2.54 -12.94 -5.32
C PHE A 164 2.28 -12.92 -3.82
N VAL A 165 1.31 -12.09 -3.41
CA VAL A 165 0.77 -12.09 -2.05
C VAL A 165 -0.74 -12.22 -2.12
N ILE A 166 -1.31 -13.26 -1.50
CA ILE A 166 -2.75 -13.39 -1.28
C ILE A 166 -3.06 -12.92 0.14
N ARG A 167 -4.08 -12.09 0.27
CA ARG A 167 -4.65 -11.65 1.55
C ARG A 167 -6.09 -12.08 1.66
N ILE A 168 -6.47 -12.56 2.84
CA ILE A 168 -7.85 -12.94 3.15
C ILE A 168 -8.29 -12.21 4.42
N GLU A 169 -9.45 -11.57 4.34
CA GLU A 169 -10.11 -10.96 5.48
C GLU A 169 -11.45 -11.60 5.74
N LYS A 170 -11.79 -11.79 7.02
CA LYS A 170 -13.12 -12.17 7.46
C LYS A 170 -13.96 -10.93 7.71
N ILE A 171 -15.23 -11.02 7.37
CA ILE A 171 -16.20 -9.94 7.55
C ILE A 171 -17.13 -10.30 8.68
N GLU A 172 -17.09 -9.52 9.75
CA GLU A 172 -17.95 -9.69 10.93
C GLU A 172 -18.54 -8.33 11.33
N ALA A 173 -19.85 -8.24 11.40
CA ALA A 173 -20.56 -7.02 11.82
C ALA A 173 -20.06 -5.71 11.16
N ASN A 174 -19.79 -5.75 9.86
CA ASN A 174 -19.23 -4.66 9.04
C ASN A 174 -17.78 -4.27 9.36
N THR A 175 -17.06 -5.10 10.10
CA THR A 175 -15.61 -4.98 10.28
C THR A 175 -14.88 -5.96 9.40
N PHE A 176 -13.67 -5.58 8.98
CA PHE A 176 -12.77 -6.41 8.17
C PHE A 176 -11.57 -6.78 9.04
N SER A 177 -11.34 -8.08 9.19
CA SER A 177 -10.23 -8.58 10.00
C SER A 177 -9.33 -9.45 9.13
N GLN A 178 -8.06 -9.06 8.98
CA GLN A 178 -7.06 -9.89 8.31
C GLN A 178 -6.93 -11.21 9.05
N VAL A 179 -7.24 -12.31 8.37
CA VAL A 179 -7.22 -13.66 8.96
C VAL A 179 -6.12 -14.54 8.41
N TRP A 180 -5.68 -14.28 7.16
CA TRP A 180 -4.63 -15.08 6.54
C TRP A 180 -3.93 -14.30 5.44
N THR A 181 -2.61 -14.53 5.27
CA THR A 181 -1.81 -14.05 4.16
C THR A 181 -0.75 -15.06 3.80
N SER A 182 -0.44 -15.16 2.50
CA SER A 182 0.70 -15.96 2.02
C SER A 182 1.43 -15.23 0.92
N ARG A 183 2.76 -15.20 1.03
CA ARG A 183 3.69 -14.71 0.03
C ARG A 183 4.39 -15.89 -0.61
N PHE A 184 4.51 -15.91 -1.93
CA PHE A 184 5.10 -17.04 -2.65
C PHE A 184 5.73 -16.59 -3.97
N TYR A 185 6.76 -17.33 -4.40
CA TYR A 185 7.41 -17.09 -5.69
C TYR A 185 6.49 -17.44 -6.85
N ASN A 186 6.57 -16.64 -7.89
CA ASN A 186 5.97 -16.99 -9.17
C ASN A 186 6.85 -18.06 -9.86
N ASN A 187 6.42 -19.31 -9.83
CA ASN A 187 7.09 -20.41 -10.52
C ASN A 187 6.70 -20.52 -11.99
N TRP A 188 5.89 -19.62 -12.47
CA TRP A 188 5.39 -19.63 -13.83
C TRP A 188 6.42 -18.98 -14.76
N PHE A 189 7.30 -19.77 -15.34
CA PHE A 189 8.31 -19.33 -16.32
C PHE A 189 7.81 -19.37 -17.78
N GLY A 190 6.50 -19.47 -18.03
CA GLY A 190 5.92 -19.54 -19.37
C GLY A 190 5.45 -18.15 -19.82
N PHE A 191 5.81 -17.76 -21.04
CA PHE A 191 5.34 -16.56 -21.73
C PHE A 191 3.84 -16.59 -22.10
N GLU A 192 3.06 -17.47 -21.53
CA GLU A 192 1.61 -17.50 -21.71
C GLU A 192 0.95 -16.56 -20.72
N ASN A 193 1.11 -15.25 -20.97
CA ASN A 193 0.27 -14.23 -20.39
C ASN A 193 -1.18 -14.65 -20.59
N TYR A 194 -2.02 -14.53 -19.55
CA TYR A 194 -3.45 -14.88 -19.55
C TYR A 194 -3.82 -16.33 -19.17
N THR A 195 -2.88 -17.17 -18.78
CA THR A 195 -3.23 -18.46 -18.19
C THR A 195 -3.59 -18.30 -16.70
N PRO A 196 -4.72 -18.85 -16.23
CA PRO A 196 -5.08 -18.78 -14.82
C PRO A 196 -4.05 -19.45 -13.92
N ILE A 197 -3.57 -18.73 -12.93
CA ILE A 197 -2.74 -19.26 -11.85
C ILE A 197 -3.68 -19.70 -10.73
N SER A 198 -3.41 -20.84 -10.12
CA SER A 198 -4.23 -21.40 -9.03
C SER A 198 -3.39 -21.62 -7.79
N PHE A 199 -3.93 -21.22 -6.64
CA PHE A 199 -3.31 -21.44 -5.35
C PHE A 199 -4.35 -21.89 -4.33
N GLN A 200 -4.16 -23.06 -3.74
CA GLN A 200 -5.05 -23.57 -2.73
C GLN A 200 -4.69 -23.04 -1.36
N TYR A 201 -5.70 -22.57 -0.61
CA TYR A 201 -5.55 -22.23 0.80
C TYR A 201 -4.98 -23.42 1.59
N PHE A 202 -4.08 -23.13 2.49
CA PHE A 202 -3.59 -24.08 3.50
C PHE A 202 -3.46 -23.36 4.87
N PRO A 203 -3.61 -24.08 6.00
CA PRO A 203 -3.46 -23.49 7.31
C PRO A 203 -2.05 -22.92 7.52
N ALA A 204 -1.96 -21.74 8.12
CA ALA A 204 -0.69 -21.17 8.55
C ALA A 204 -0.16 -21.86 9.80
N THR A 205 1.17 -21.90 9.98
CA THR A 205 1.78 -22.41 11.23
C THR A 205 2.31 -21.28 12.11
N SER A 206 2.33 -20.08 11.60
CA SER A 206 2.89 -18.90 12.28
C SER A 206 1.86 -17.78 12.39
N SER A 207 1.95 -17.02 13.48
CA SER A 207 1.23 -15.75 13.66
C SER A 207 2.04 -14.59 13.10
N TRP A 208 1.36 -13.47 12.75
CA TRP A 208 2.06 -12.26 12.32
C TRP A 208 2.99 -11.75 13.41
N GLY A 209 4.20 -11.33 13.00
CA GLY A 209 5.24 -10.83 13.90
C GLY A 209 6.17 -11.91 14.46
N GLU A 210 5.96 -13.18 14.12
CA GLU A 210 6.90 -14.25 14.47
C GLU A 210 8.12 -14.19 13.52
N THR A 211 9.32 -14.29 14.09
CA THR A 211 10.58 -14.26 13.33
C THR A 211 10.89 -15.57 12.62
N ASN A 212 10.30 -16.68 13.07
CA ASN A 212 10.47 -18.01 12.50
C ASN A 212 9.15 -18.46 11.86
N ASN A 213 9.03 -18.31 10.57
CA ASN A 213 7.89 -18.78 9.83
C ASN A 213 8.06 -20.27 9.47
N TYR A 214 7.44 -21.14 10.23
CA TYR A 214 7.38 -22.56 9.91
C TYR A 214 6.21 -22.79 8.95
N LEU A 215 6.53 -23.17 7.71
CA LEU A 215 5.50 -23.48 6.74
C LEU A 215 4.80 -24.78 7.09
N HIS A 216 3.49 -24.83 6.85
CA HIS A 216 2.71 -26.05 7.01
C HIS A 216 3.24 -27.15 6.07
N VAL A 217 3.13 -28.44 6.48
CA VAL A 217 3.60 -29.57 5.71
C VAL A 217 2.99 -29.65 4.30
N ASN A 218 1.80 -29.11 4.12
CA ASN A 218 1.10 -29.01 2.84
C ASN A 218 1.30 -27.68 2.11
N ALA A 219 2.19 -26.81 2.59
CA ALA A 219 2.49 -25.58 1.88
C ALA A 219 3.12 -25.90 0.51
N PRO A 220 2.71 -25.21 -0.55
CA PRO A 220 3.38 -25.31 -1.84
C PRO A 220 4.87 -24.98 -1.72
N SER A 221 5.71 -25.67 -2.48
CA SER A 221 7.18 -25.56 -2.38
C SER A 221 7.74 -24.17 -2.69
N ASN A 222 6.96 -23.34 -3.37
CA ASN A 222 7.31 -21.95 -3.69
C ASN A 222 6.83 -20.93 -2.64
N THR A 223 6.22 -21.38 -1.53
CA THR A 223 5.77 -20.49 -0.46
C THR A 223 6.97 -19.90 0.28
N ILE A 224 7.00 -18.58 0.42
CA ILE A 224 8.02 -17.83 1.16
C ILE A 224 7.57 -17.68 2.62
N THR A 225 6.36 -17.14 2.82
CA THR A 225 5.75 -16.91 4.13
C THR A 225 4.28 -17.27 4.13
N CYS A 226 3.76 -17.63 5.31
CA CYS A 226 2.34 -17.81 5.52
C CYS A 226 2.00 -17.52 6.99
N PHE A 227 1.07 -16.60 7.20
CA PHE A 227 0.67 -16.14 8.54
C PHE A 227 -0.84 -16.20 8.73
N GLY A 228 -1.26 -16.39 9.97
CA GLY A 228 -2.65 -16.23 10.39
C GLY A 228 -3.35 -17.53 10.72
N LEU A 229 -4.50 -17.80 10.12
CA LEU A 229 -5.38 -18.91 10.47
C LEU A 229 -4.69 -20.27 10.31
N ASN A 230 -4.61 -21.02 11.38
CA ASN A 230 -3.92 -22.32 11.48
C ASN A 230 -4.84 -23.54 11.34
N THR A 231 -6.08 -23.33 10.94
CA THR A 231 -7.12 -24.37 10.72
C THR A 231 -7.74 -24.20 9.34
N SER A 232 -8.64 -25.10 8.97
CA SER A 232 -9.56 -24.89 7.85
C SER A 232 -10.37 -23.61 8.06
N MET A 233 -10.76 -22.96 6.98
CA MET A 233 -11.64 -21.79 7.05
C MET A 233 -13.02 -22.20 7.61
N GLN A 234 -13.56 -21.41 8.48
CA GLN A 234 -14.86 -21.63 9.10
C GLN A 234 -15.97 -21.00 8.27
N GLU A 235 -17.23 -21.42 8.53
CA GLU A 235 -18.38 -20.77 7.90
C GLU A 235 -18.35 -19.24 8.11
N GLY A 236 -18.69 -18.50 7.08
CA GLY A 236 -18.71 -17.05 7.13
C GLY A 236 -18.48 -16.36 5.80
N THR A 237 -18.50 -15.05 5.87
CA THR A 237 -18.21 -14.18 4.73
C THR A 237 -16.78 -13.70 4.78
N TYR A 238 -16.13 -13.78 3.64
CA TYR A 238 -14.73 -13.41 3.47
C TYR A 238 -14.55 -12.51 2.26
N ARG A 239 -13.41 -11.83 2.22
CA ARG A 239 -12.91 -11.21 1.00
C ARG A 239 -11.43 -11.52 0.84
N TRP A 240 -10.97 -11.49 -0.40
CA TRP A 240 -9.57 -11.71 -0.74
C TRP A 240 -9.11 -10.77 -1.83
N LYS A 241 -7.82 -10.51 -1.87
CA LYS A 241 -7.13 -9.80 -2.96
C LYS A 241 -5.81 -10.47 -3.25
N ILE A 242 -5.27 -10.20 -4.43
CA ILE A 242 -3.98 -10.67 -4.89
C ILE A 242 -3.12 -9.46 -5.29
N LYS A 243 -1.88 -9.46 -4.85
CA LYS A 243 -0.84 -8.51 -5.25
C LYS A 243 0.20 -9.23 -6.08
N SER A 244 0.60 -8.65 -7.22
CA SER A 244 1.77 -9.06 -8.01
C SER A 244 2.92 -8.13 -7.72
N ILE A 245 4.13 -8.67 -7.51
CA ILE A 245 5.33 -7.93 -7.18
C ILE A 245 6.37 -8.23 -8.25
N SER A 246 6.86 -7.21 -8.95
CA SER A 246 7.90 -7.36 -9.97
C SER A 246 9.28 -6.94 -9.48
N GLN A 247 9.35 -6.07 -8.49
CA GLN A 247 10.62 -5.57 -7.96
C GLN A 247 10.60 -5.52 -6.44
N VAL A 248 11.60 -6.12 -5.83
CA VAL A 248 11.83 -6.11 -4.39
C VAL A 248 13.22 -5.56 -4.13
N ASN A 249 13.34 -4.63 -3.19
CA ASN A 249 14.64 -4.24 -2.67
C ASN A 249 15.22 -5.38 -1.85
N ASN A 250 16.20 -6.08 -2.40
CA ASN A 250 16.80 -7.28 -1.79
C ASN A 250 17.46 -7.02 -0.42
N GLN A 251 17.84 -5.78 -0.11
CA GLN A 251 18.44 -5.44 1.18
C GLN A 251 17.40 -5.29 2.30
N SER A 252 16.23 -4.82 1.97
CA SER A 252 15.14 -4.58 2.93
C SER A 252 13.99 -5.58 2.81
N GLY A 253 13.88 -6.31 1.71
CA GLY A 253 12.73 -7.17 1.41
C GLY A 253 11.43 -6.40 1.12
N ILE A 254 11.54 -5.11 0.82
CA ILE A 254 10.40 -4.20 0.59
C ILE A 254 10.12 -4.10 -0.90
N ASP A 255 8.85 -4.15 -1.27
CA ASP A 255 8.41 -4.02 -2.66
C ASP A 255 8.58 -2.58 -3.14
N GLU A 256 9.17 -2.42 -4.32
CA GLU A 256 9.36 -1.13 -4.99
C GLU A 256 8.46 -0.98 -6.22
N ALA A 257 7.91 -2.09 -6.70
CA ALA A 257 6.97 -2.11 -7.82
C ALA A 257 5.97 -3.25 -7.66
N SER A 258 4.69 -2.91 -7.66
CA SER A 258 3.61 -3.90 -7.56
C SER A 258 2.31 -3.43 -8.21
N GLY A 259 1.40 -4.39 -8.43
CA GLY A 259 0.01 -4.15 -8.77
C GLY A 259 -0.90 -4.96 -7.85
N GLU A 260 -2.09 -4.45 -7.57
CA GLU A 260 -3.01 -5.09 -6.66
C GLU A 260 -4.42 -5.17 -7.23
N SER A 261 -5.08 -6.33 -7.04
CA SER A 261 -6.47 -6.52 -7.47
C SER A 261 -7.46 -5.83 -6.51
N PRO A 262 -8.66 -5.49 -6.97
CA PRO A 262 -9.74 -5.14 -6.05
C PRO A 262 -10.09 -6.32 -5.14
N TRP A 263 -10.66 -6.02 -3.98
CA TRP A 263 -11.20 -7.03 -3.08
C TRP A 263 -12.34 -7.81 -3.72
N GLN A 264 -12.28 -9.16 -3.63
CA GLN A 264 -13.31 -10.09 -4.09
C GLN A 264 -13.96 -10.79 -2.91
N TYR A 265 -15.28 -10.92 -2.93
CA TYR A 265 -16.05 -11.51 -1.83
C TYR A 265 -16.37 -12.97 -2.13
N PHE A 266 -16.39 -13.80 -1.08
CA PHE A 266 -16.82 -15.20 -1.16
C PHE A 266 -17.37 -15.68 0.19
N TYR A 267 -17.97 -16.86 0.19
CA TYR A 267 -18.64 -17.45 1.33
C TYR A 267 -18.13 -18.85 1.58
N ILE A 268 -17.89 -19.20 2.85
CA ILE A 268 -17.67 -20.57 3.26
C ILE A 268 -18.96 -21.09 3.89
N SER A 269 -19.47 -22.22 3.38
CA SER A 269 -20.65 -22.89 3.90
C SER A 269 -20.48 -24.40 3.73
N PHE A 270 -20.92 -25.19 4.72
CA PHE A 270 -20.85 -26.64 4.75
C PHE A 270 -22.24 -27.28 4.71
#